data_bc896571ebe8cc7bf348e843b70e8684
#
_entry.id   bc896571ebe8cc7bf348e843b70e8684
#
_cell.length_a   1.000
_cell.length_b   1.000
_cell.length_c   1.000
_cell.angle_alpha   90.00
_cell.angle_beta   90.00
_cell.angle_gamma   90.00
#
_symmetry.space_group_name_H-M   'P 1'
#
loop_
_entity.id
_entity.type
_entity.pdbx_description
1 polymer ?
#
loop_
_entity_poly.entity_id
_entity_poly.type
_entity_poly.pdbx_seq_one_letter_code
_entity_poly.pdbx_strand_id
1 'polypeptide(L)'
;MKRIASLLLGLAMAAAALSGCGAQGRETAAQEFPDAVSIVLSDDGIIVEGKAVSTDESAAVHTAHDIVCYESGRDFTYGEGTEADEHTAEEAEAHTVVHITQPGTYALSGTLSAGQIAVDLGEDAEDDPAAVVTLILNGVDITCTVAPAVIFYNVYECGSTDEDTASETVDTSAAGANVLIADGTINNVTGSYVARIYDPDSVVLSEDGMTVEDSGKLHKYDGAFYSKMSMNVDGGEAGTGVLNITADNEGLD
;
A
#
# COMPACT_ATOMS: atom_id res chain seq x y z
N MET A 1 12.12 -2.37 78.40
CA MET A 1 11.60 -2.95 77.17
C MET A 1 10.52 -2.00 76.65
N LYS A 2 10.87 -1.04 75.81
CA LYS A 2 9.95 -0.02 75.31
C LYS A 2 9.74 -0.28 73.83
N ARG A 3 8.49 -0.52 73.43
CA ARG A 3 8.06 -0.64 72.04
C ARG A 3 7.79 0.77 71.47
N ILE A 4 8.47 1.11 70.38
CA ILE A 4 8.24 2.37 69.65
C ILE A 4 7.33 2.02 68.47
N ALA A 5 6.13 2.62 68.42
CA ALA A 5 5.20 2.54 67.32
C ALA A 5 5.48 3.71 66.35
N SER A 6 5.82 3.42 65.10
CA SER A 6 5.97 4.43 64.05
C SER A 6 4.65 4.66 63.34
N LEU A 7 4.18 5.88 63.42
CA LEU A 7 2.97 6.38 62.78
C LEU A 7 3.34 6.87 61.36
N LEU A 8 2.80 6.19 60.32
CA LEU A 8 2.92 6.63 58.93
C LEU A 8 1.74 7.57 58.60
N LEU A 9 2.08 8.83 58.38
CA LEU A 9 1.14 9.88 57.96
C LEU A 9 1.00 9.83 56.43
N GLY A 10 -0.13 9.38 55.91
CA GLY A 10 -0.46 9.39 54.49
C GLY A 10 -0.93 10.79 54.06
N LEU A 11 -0.21 11.40 53.14
CA LEU A 11 -0.57 12.67 52.49
C LEU A 11 -1.44 12.37 51.28
N ALA A 12 -2.75 12.62 51.36
CA ALA A 12 -3.66 12.54 50.19
C ALA A 12 -3.58 13.86 49.41
N MET A 13 -3.02 13.82 48.21
CA MET A 13 -3.13 14.93 47.25
C MET A 13 -4.44 14.78 46.47
N ALA A 14 -5.35 15.72 46.71
CA ALA A 14 -6.53 15.90 45.86
C ALA A 14 -6.14 16.66 44.62
N ALA A 15 -6.15 15.96 43.45
CA ALA A 15 -6.03 16.61 42.14
C ALA A 15 -7.40 17.17 41.73
N ALA A 16 -7.53 18.49 41.65
CA ALA A 16 -8.70 19.12 41.09
C ALA A 16 -8.73 18.95 39.56
N ALA A 17 -9.74 18.25 39.07
CA ALA A 17 -10.01 18.13 37.64
C ALA A 17 -10.58 19.48 37.14
N LEU A 18 -9.82 20.20 36.35
CA LEU A 18 -10.29 21.31 35.52
C LEU A 18 -10.91 20.71 34.25
N SER A 19 -12.24 20.75 34.17
CA SER A 19 -12.99 20.39 32.96
C SER A 19 -12.76 21.46 31.89
N GLY A 20 -11.78 21.24 31.04
CA GLY A 20 -11.63 21.96 29.78
C GLY A 20 -12.35 21.17 28.68
N CYS A 21 -13.46 21.72 28.14
CA CYS A 21 -14.07 21.25 26.90
C CYS A 21 -13.14 21.60 25.73
N GLY A 22 -12.21 20.70 25.40
CA GLY A 22 -11.48 20.67 24.15
C GLY A 22 -11.88 19.38 23.45
N ALA A 23 -12.27 19.46 22.18
CA ALA A 23 -12.47 18.30 21.34
C ALA A 23 -11.12 17.55 21.25
N GLN A 24 -10.94 16.54 22.09
CA GLN A 24 -9.85 15.60 21.94
C GLN A 24 -10.19 14.70 20.76
N GLY A 25 -9.47 14.90 19.66
CA GLY A 25 -9.33 13.83 18.68
C GLY A 25 -8.87 12.59 19.43
N ARG A 26 -9.71 11.59 19.46
CA ARG A 26 -9.40 10.29 20.05
C ARG A 26 -8.45 9.63 19.06
N GLU A 27 -7.15 9.79 19.24
CA GLU A 27 -6.20 8.83 18.67
C GLU A 27 -6.56 7.48 19.28
N THR A 28 -7.30 6.68 18.55
CA THR A 28 -7.48 5.27 18.87
C THR A 28 -6.10 4.65 18.69
N ALA A 29 -5.53 4.13 19.78
CA ALA A 29 -4.30 3.36 19.69
C ALA A 29 -4.50 2.26 18.63
N ALA A 30 -3.53 2.13 17.71
CA ALA A 30 -3.56 1.10 16.69
C ALA A 30 -3.76 -0.27 17.35
N GLN A 31 -4.63 -1.09 16.75
CA GLN A 31 -4.91 -2.44 17.24
C GLN A 31 -3.63 -3.28 17.06
N GLU A 32 -3.32 -4.13 18.05
CA GLU A 32 -2.19 -5.07 17.94
C GLU A 32 -2.61 -6.31 17.14
N PHE A 33 -1.78 -6.71 16.20
CA PHE A 33 -1.91 -7.93 15.38
C PHE A 33 -0.66 -8.79 15.62
N PRO A 34 -0.63 -9.62 16.68
CA PRO A 34 0.60 -10.30 17.12
C PRO A 34 1.16 -11.31 16.11
N ASP A 35 0.32 -11.79 15.19
CA ASP A 35 0.71 -12.75 14.16
C ASP A 35 1.05 -12.09 12.82
N ALA A 36 0.99 -10.75 12.73
CA ALA A 36 1.33 -9.99 11.55
C ALA A 36 2.68 -9.28 11.70
N VAL A 37 3.42 -9.15 10.61
CA VAL A 37 4.62 -8.31 10.55
C VAL A 37 4.19 -6.85 10.69
N SER A 38 4.68 -6.17 11.72
CA SER A 38 4.35 -4.76 11.97
C SER A 38 5.19 -3.85 11.09
N ILE A 39 4.52 -2.95 10.34
CA ILE A 39 5.15 -1.89 9.54
C ILE A 39 4.59 -0.55 10.00
N VAL A 40 5.45 0.28 10.61
CA VAL A 40 5.11 1.64 11.01
C VAL A 40 5.68 2.62 9.99
N LEU A 41 4.80 3.26 9.24
CA LEU A 41 5.12 4.24 8.22
C LEU A 41 5.43 5.60 8.85
N SER A 42 6.46 6.26 8.37
CA SER A 42 6.83 7.62 8.76
C SER A 42 7.75 8.23 7.70
N ASP A 43 7.57 9.52 7.42
CA ASP A 43 8.45 10.28 6.52
C ASP A 43 9.87 10.43 7.08
N ASP A 44 10.05 10.32 8.41
CA ASP A 44 11.35 10.34 9.07
C ASP A 44 12.08 8.98 9.04
N GLY A 45 11.39 7.92 8.62
CA GLY A 45 11.92 6.57 8.51
C GLY A 45 10.91 5.49 8.90
N ILE A 46 10.89 4.41 8.15
CA ILE A 46 9.96 3.30 8.31
C ILE A 46 10.53 2.27 9.28
N ILE A 47 9.68 1.72 10.14
CA ILE A 47 10.05 0.72 11.14
C ILE A 47 9.33 -0.59 10.83
N VAL A 48 10.09 -1.68 10.74
CA VAL A 48 9.58 -3.05 10.56
C VAL A 48 9.97 -3.87 11.78
N GLU A 49 9.01 -4.47 12.47
CA GLU A 49 9.25 -5.27 13.69
C GLU A 49 10.14 -4.53 14.73
N GLY A 50 9.87 -3.22 14.92
CA GLY A 50 10.59 -2.38 15.87
C GLY A 50 12.02 -2.01 15.47
N LYS A 51 12.43 -2.25 14.23
CA LYS A 51 13.75 -1.91 13.67
C LYS A 51 13.58 -1.03 12.43
N ALA A 52 14.60 -0.22 12.13
CA ALA A 52 14.62 0.49 10.87
C ALA A 52 14.51 -0.50 9.70
N VAL A 53 13.70 -0.14 8.71
CA VAL A 53 13.49 -0.94 7.50
C VAL A 53 14.84 -1.17 6.78
N SER A 54 14.97 -2.30 6.11
CA SER A 54 16.13 -2.61 5.26
C SER A 54 16.08 -1.83 3.94
N THR A 55 17.22 -1.57 3.35
CA THR A 55 17.38 -1.18 1.94
C THR A 55 18.00 -2.31 1.10
N ASP A 56 18.16 -3.50 1.68
CA ASP A 56 18.63 -4.70 0.99
C ASP A 56 17.42 -5.39 0.34
N GLU A 57 17.41 -5.46 -0.98
CA GLU A 57 16.35 -6.06 -1.80
C GLU A 57 16.08 -7.54 -1.48
N SER A 58 17.01 -8.23 -0.83
CA SER A 58 16.82 -9.62 -0.36
C SER A 58 15.97 -9.72 0.92
N ALA A 59 15.69 -8.61 1.58
CA ALA A 59 14.84 -8.59 2.77
C ALA A 59 13.36 -8.69 2.38
N ALA A 60 12.57 -9.42 3.17
CA ALA A 60 11.13 -9.60 2.95
C ALA A 60 10.34 -8.27 2.90
N VAL A 61 10.83 -7.26 3.65
CA VAL A 61 10.35 -5.89 3.58
C VAL A 61 11.57 -4.99 3.45
N HIS A 62 11.62 -4.19 2.39
CA HIS A 62 12.68 -3.21 2.16
C HIS A 62 12.14 -1.95 1.51
N THR A 63 12.95 -0.91 1.43
CA THR A 63 12.60 0.35 0.76
C THR A 63 13.55 0.66 -0.38
N ALA A 64 12.97 1.25 -1.45
CA ALA A 64 13.70 1.79 -2.59
C ALA A 64 13.06 3.11 -3.07
N HIS A 65 13.64 3.72 -4.12
CA HIS A 65 13.11 4.88 -4.84
C HIS A 65 12.98 4.52 -6.32
N ASP A 66 12.24 3.46 -6.60
CA ASP A 66 12.10 2.82 -7.90
C ASP A 66 10.65 2.80 -8.40
N ILE A 67 9.86 3.79 -7.98
CA ILE A 67 8.45 3.89 -8.35
C ILE A 67 8.29 3.96 -9.86
N VAL A 68 7.38 3.16 -10.39
CA VAL A 68 7.00 3.21 -11.80
C VAL A 68 5.97 4.32 -11.99
N CYS A 69 6.29 5.31 -12.81
CA CYS A 69 5.39 6.39 -13.20
C CYS A 69 5.51 6.67 -14.69
N TYR A 70 4.60 7.48 -15.25
CA TYR A 70 4.73 7.94 -16.64
C TYR A 70 5.76 9.07 -16.73
N GLU A 71 6.92 8.76 -17.30
CA GLU A 71 8.08 9.65 -17.28
C GLU A 71 7.93 10.84 -18.25
N SER A 72 8.31 12.02 -17.80
CA SER A 72 8.34 13.23 -18.62
C SER A 72 9.46 13.24 -19.66
N GLY A 73 9.20 13.93 -20.77
CA GLY A 73 10.19 14.13 -21.82
C GLY A 73 10.44 12.90 -22.70
N ARG A 74 9.60 11.89 -22.62
CA ARG A 74 9.59 10.76 -23.55
C ARG A 74 8.92 11.14 -24.86
N ASP A 75 9.20 10.40 -25.93
CA ASP A 75 8.55 10.60 -27.21
C ASP A 75 7.28 9.72 -27.35
N PHE A 76 6.58 9.87 -28.47
CA PHE A 76 5.31 9.18 -28.74
C PHE A 76 5.42 7.64 -28.78
N THR A 77 6.63 7.08 -28.80
CA THR A 77 6.83 5.62 -28.77
C THR A 77 6.90 5.06 -27.35
N TYR A 78 6.87 5.92 -26.34
CA TYR A 78 6.93 5.53 -24.95
C TYR A 78 5.60 5.02 -24.39
N GLY A 79 4.49 5.64 -24.80
CA GLY A 79 3.17 5.26 -24.27
C GLY A 79 2.03 6.14 -24.78
N GLU A 80 0.88 5.98 -24.16
CA GLU A 80 -0.37 6.68 -24.50
C GLU A 80 -0.61 7.95 -23.66
N GLY A 81 0.24 8.21 -22.66
CA GLY A 81 0.10 9.36 -21.77
C GLY A 81 0.30 10.69 -22.49
N THR A 82 -0.16 11.73 -21.85
CA THR A 82 -0.08 13.13 -22.27
C THR A 82 0.81 13.92 -21.31
N GLU A 83 1.09 15.19 -21.62
CA GLU A 83 1.81 16.09 -20.70
C GLU A 83 1.19 16.19 -19.29
N ALA A 84 -0.11 15.87 -19.14
CA ALA A 84 -0.80 15.89 -17.85
C ALA A 84 -0.51 14.64 -17.02
N ASP A 85 -0.05 13.56 -17.64
CA ASP A 85 0.26 12.28 -17.02
C ASP A 85 1.75 12.19 -16.65
N GLU A 86 2.56 13.14 -17.16
CA GLU A 86 4.02 13.11 -17.04
C GLU A 86 4.50 13.49 -15.64
N HIS A 87 5.46 12.72 -15.14
CA HIS A 87 6.19 13.01 -13.90
C HIS A 87 7.69 13.06 -14.15
N THR A 88 8.35 13.99 -13.46
CA THR A 88 9.81 14.14 -13.53
C THR A 88 10.52 13.06 -12.69
N ALA A 89 11.79 12.80 -13.00
CA ALA A 89 12.62 11.92 -12.18
C ALA A 89 12.73 12.41 -10.73
N GLU A 90 12.74 13.73 -10.49
CA GLU A 90 12.77 14.32 -9.14
C GLU A 90 11.49 14.02 -8.36
N GLU A 91 10.32 14.08 -9.02
CA GLU A 91 9.04 13.70 -8.41
C GLU A 91 9.00 12.21 -8.10
N ALA A 92 9.47 11.35 -9.00
CA ALA A 92 9.57 9.91 -8.77
C ALA A 92 10.51 9.58 -7.59
N GLU A 93 11.73 10.15 -7.57
CA GLU A 93 12.71 9.95 -6.50
C GLU A 93 12.25 10.47 -5.13
N ALA A 94 11.33 11.44 -5.09
CA ALA A 94 10.76 11.92 -3.84
C ALA A 94 9.85 10.90 -3.15
N HIS A 95 9.42 9.85 -3.87
CA HIS A 95 8.55 8.81 -3.33
C HIS A 95 9.38 7.63 -2.80
N THR A 96 9.02 7.15 -1.60
CA THR A 96 9.58 5.92 -1.03
C THR A 96 8.68 4.75 -1.35
N VAL A 97 9.21 3.71 -1.99
CA VAL A 97 8.49 2.45 -2.20
C VAL A 97 8.83 1.48 -1.07
N VAL A 98 7.80 0.97 -0.40
CA VAL A 98 7.92 -0.11 0.59
C VAL A 98 7.59 -1.41 -0.11
N HIS A 99 8.60 -2.17 -0.44
CA HIS A 99 8.47 -3.48 -1.07
C HIS A 99 8.15 -4.57 -0.05
N ILE A 100 7.18 -5.42 -0.37
CA ILE A 100 6.84 -6.65 0.34
C ILE A 100 7.02 -7.81 -0.66
N THR A 101 8.01 -8.66 -0.40
CA THR A 101 8.47 -9.69 -1.34
C THR A 101 8.29 -11.12 -0.82
N GLN A 102 7.58 -11.31 0.27
CA GLN A 102 7.26 -12.63 0.81
C GLN A 102 5.78 -12.75 1.18
N PRO A 103 5.18 -13.94 1.05
CA PRO A 103 3.84 -14.21 1.53
C PRO A 103 3.70 -13.93 3.03
N GLY A 104 2.53 -13.49 3.46
CA GLY A 104 2.27 -13.25 4.87
C GLY A 104 1.22 -12.19 5.15
N THR A 105 1.06 -11.89 6.44
CA THR A 105 0.18 -10.83 6.91
C THR A 105 1.02 -9.67 7.43
N TYR A 106 0.70 -8.46 7.01
CA TYR A 106 1.45 -7.23 7.31
C TYR A 106 0.49 -6.17 7.87
N ALA A 107 0.74 -5.72 9.10
CA ALA A 107 -0.05 -4.67 9.73
C ALA A 107 0.64 -3.31 9.54
N LEU A 108 0.00 -2.45 8.76
CA LEU A 108 0.51 -1.12 8.41
C LEU A 108 -0.18 -0.06 9.27
N SER A 109 0.61 0.87 9.80
CA SER A 109 0.11 2.04 10.53
C SER A 109 1.00 3.25 10.29
N GLY A 110 0.49 4.46 10.58
CA GLY A 110 1.27 5.70 10.47
C GLY A 110 1.13 6.41 9.13
N THR A 111 2.05 7.32 8.82
CA THR A 111 1.93 8.25 7.69
C THR A 111 3.10 8.12 6.73
N LEU A 112 2.82 8.09 5.43
CA LEU A 112 3.78 8.14 4.35
C LEU A 112 3.29 9.17 3.33
N SER A 113 3.79 10.40 3.43
CA SER A 113 3.30 11.56 2.66
C SER A 113 3.71 11.55 1.18
N ALA A 114 4.73 10.78 0.84
CA ALA A 114 5.17 10.55 -0.55
C ALA A 114 5.70 9.13 -0.66
N GLY A 115 4.85 8.19 -1.05
CA GLY A 115 5.29 6.81 -1.21
C GLY A 115 4.20 5.81 -1.58
N GLN A 116 4.64 4.57 -1.71
CA GLN A 116 3.85 3.45 -2.21
C GLN A 116 4.11 2.20 -1.39
N ILE A 117 3.11 1.36 -1.20
CA ILE A 117 3.25 -0.02 -0.75
C ILE A 117 3.17 -0.91 -1.98
N ALA A 118 4.26 -1.61 -2.29
CA ALA A 118 4.37 -2.49 -3.45
C ALA A 118 4.54 -3.94 -3.01
N VAL A 119 3.62 -4.81 -3.41
CA VAL A 119 3.68 -6.25 -3.16
C VAL A 119 4.09 -6.95 -4.44
N ASP A 120 5.18 -7.70 -4.39
CA ASP A 120 5.66 -8.50 -5.52
C ASP A 120 6.32 -9.79 -5.01
N LEU A 121 5.70 -10.91 -5.23
CA LEU A 121 6.19 -12.23 -4.80
C LEU A 121 6.94 -12.97 -5.92
N GLY A 122 7.18 -12.30 -7.04
CA GLY A 122 7.86 -12.83 -8.20
C GLY A 122 6.93 -13.40 -9.28
N GLU A 123 7.45 -13.57 -10.47
CA GLU A 123 6.68 -13.93 -11.67
C GLU A 123 5.92 -15.27 -11.55
N ASP A 124 6.45 -16.23 -10.79
CA ASP A 124 5.82 -17.54 -10.60
C ASP A 124 4.68 -17.51 -9.55
N ALA A 125 4.45 -16.37 -8.89
CA ALA A 125 3.46 -16.24 -7.80
C ALA A 125 2.01 -16.39 -8.27
N GLU A 126 1.71 -16.08 -9.53
CA GLU A 126 0.37 -16.22 -10.11
C GLU A 126 -0.19 -17.64 -9.98
N ASP A 127 0.67 -18.65 -10.14
CA ASP A 127 0.32 -20.07 -10.13
C ASP A 127 0.52 -20.73 -8.76
N ASP A 128 1.07 -20.00 -7.76
CA ASP A 128 1.35 -20.56 -6.43
C ASP A 128 0.26 -20.17 -5.40
N PRO A 129 -0.61 -21.12 -4.99
CA PRO A 129 -1.63 -20.87 -3.98
C PRO A 129 -1.11 -20.42 -2.61
N ALA A 130 0.20 -20.52 -2.35
CA ALA A 130 0.83 -20.04 -1.14
C ALA A 130 1.30 -18.57 -1.26
N ALA A 131 1.30 -17.99 -2.46
CA ALA A 131 1.70 -16.62 -2.71
C ALA A 131 0.57 -15.63 -2.34
N VAL A 132 0.24 -15.58 -1.05
CA VAL A 132 -0.85 -14.76 -0.49
C VAL A 132 -0.29 -13.70 0.44
N VAL A 133 -0.70 -12.44 0.22
CA VAL A 133 -0.40 -11.32 1.09
C VAL A 133 -1.69 -10.69 1.60
N THR A 134 -1.74 -10.46 2.92
CA THR A 134 -2.79 -9.68 3.56
C THR A 134 -2.20 -8.41 4.14
N LEU A 135 -2.63 -7.26 3.63
CA LEU A 135 -2.31 -5.93 4.18
C LEU A 135 -3.40 -5.52 5.15
N ILE A 136 -3.09 -5.38 6.43
CA ILE A 136 -4.00 -4.85 7.45
C ILE A 136 -3.78 -3.35 7.55
N LEU A 137 -4.77 -2.56 7.16
CA LEU A 137 -4.75 -1.10 7.30
C LEU A 137 -5.18 -0.73 8.72
N ASN A 138 -4.23 -0.31 9.54
CA ASN A 138 -4.39 -0.08 10.96
C ASN A 138 -4.10 1.38 11.36
N GLY A 139 -4.81 2.31 10.74
CA GLY A 139 -4.62 3.74 10.94
C GLY A 139 -3.50 4.30 10.05
N VAL A 140 -3.58 4.06 8.75
CA VAL A 140 -2.64 4.59 7.76
C VAL A 140 -3.10 5.90 7.16
N ASP A 141 -2.13 6.72 6.77
CA ASP A 141 -2.30 7.89 5.91
C ASP A 141 -1.19 7.85 4.85
N ILE A 142 -1.55 7.40 3.64
CA ILE A 142 -0.60 7.18 2.55
C ILE A 142 -0.96 8.08 1.38
N THR A 143 0.03 8.77 0.84
CA THR A 143 -0.12 9.60 -0.37
C THR A 143 0.95 9.23 -1.39
N CYS A 144 0.50 8.93 -2.61
CA CYS A 144 1.34 8.77 -3.78
C CYS A 144 0.75 9.60 -4.92
N THR A 145 1.49 10.58 -5.42
CA THR A 145 1.01 11.52 -6.42
C THR A 145 1.43 11.17 -7.86
N VAL A 146 2.18 10.10 -8.04
CA VAL A 146 2.77 9.73 -9.35
C VAL A 146 2.35 8.35 -9.84
N ALA A 147 1.71 7.54 -8.94
CA ALA A 147 1.33 6.15 -9.21
C ALA A 147 0.29 5.67 -8.16
N PRO A 148 -0.21 4.41 -8.22
CA PRO A 148 -0.97 3.80 -7.14
C PRO A 148 -0.26 3.92 -5.79
N ALA A 149 -1.01 4.21 -4.73
CA ALA A 149 -0.46 4.24 -3.37
C ALA A 149 -0.26 2.82 -2.80
N VAL A 150 -1.07 1.87 -3.26
CA VAL A 150 -0.96 0.45 -2.92
C VAL A 150 -1.07 -0.36 -4.21
N ILE A 151 -0.09 -1.21 -4.46
CA ILE A 151 -0.03 -2.03 -5.67
C ILE A 151 0.37 -3.47 -5.38
N PHE A 152 -0.36 -4.42 -5.97
CA PHE A 152 0.00 -5.83 -6.00
C PHE A 152 0.40 -6.19 -7.44
N TYR A 153 1.67 -6.48 -7.65
CA TYR A 153 2.22 -6.85 -8.96
C TYR A 153 2.03 -8.33 -9.27
N ASN A 154 2.58 -9.20 -8.42
CA ASN A 154 2.54 -10.64 -8.59
C ASN A 154 2.21 -11.32 -7.25
N VAL A 155 1.03 -11.89 -7.18
CA VAL A 155 0.50 -12.72 -6.09
C VAL A 155 -0.35 -13.83 -6.71
N TYR A 156 -0.87 -14.76 -5.93
CA TYR A 156 -1.71 -15.84 -6.44
C TYR A 156 -2.98 -15.33 -7.11
N GLU A 157 -3.25 -15.79 -8.36
CA GLU A 157 -4.51 -15.59 -9.05
C GLU A 157 -5.43 -16.80 -8.84
N CYS A 158 -6.57 -16.57 -8.19
CA CYS A 158 -7.55 -17.64 -7.91
C CYS A 158 -8.49 -17.94 -9.07
N GLY A 159 -8.52 -17.09 -10.08
CA GLY A 159 -9.25 -17.29 -11.33
C GLY A 159 -8.41 -17.93 -12.41
N SER A 160 -8.85 -17.77 -13.65
CA SER A 160 -8.06 -18.18 -14.83
C SER A 160 -7.64 -16.94 -15.60
N THR A 161 -6.37 -16.84 -15.92
CA THR A 161 -5.83 -15.80 -16.82
C THR A 161 -6.02 -16.16 -18.30
N ASP A 162 -6.49 -17.39 -18.59
CA ASP A 162 -6.76 -17.90 -19.94
C ASP A 162 -8.25 -17.73 -20.26
N GLU A 163 -8.57 -16.95 -21.29
CA GLU A 163 -9.94 -16.69 -21.75
C GLU A 163 -10.71 -17.97 -22.09
N ASP A 164 -10.04 -19.01 -22.60
CA ASP A 164 -10.66 -20.27 -22.99
C ASP A 164 -11.10 -21.12 -21.78
N THR A 165 -10.52 -20.88 -20.62
CA THR A 165 -10.80 -21.59 -19.36
C THR A 165 -11.47 -20.72 -18.30
N ALA A 166 -11.63 -19.42 -18.57
CA ALA A 166 -12.28 -18.47 -17.66
C ALA A 166 -13.75 -18.88 -17.38
N SER A 167 -14.17 -18.74 -16.13
CA SER A 167 -15.56 -18.96 -15.71
C SER A 167 -16.26 -17.65 -15.45
N GLU A 168 -17.60 -17.62 -15.60
CA GLU A 168 -18.41 -16.42 -15.30
C GLU A 168 -18.39 -16.04 -13.80
N THR A 169 -17.97 -16.94 -12.93
CA THR A 169 -17.90 -16.74 -11.48
C THR A 169 -16.59 -17.29 -10.95
N VAL A 170 -15.87 -16.47 -10.20
CA VAL A 170 -14.63 -16.84 -9.52
C VAL A 170 -14.86 -16.82 -8.01
N ASP A 171 -14.39 -17.84 -7.30
CA ASP A 171 -14.33 -17.86 -5.84
C ASP A 171 -13.04 -17.15 -5.41
N THR A 172 -13.17 -15.90 -4.99
CA THR A 172 -12.02 -15.07 -4.59
C THR A 172 -11.53 -15.35 -3.17
N SER A 173 -12.11 -16.32 -2.46
CA SER A 173 -11.72 -16.62 -1.06
C SER A 173 -10.24 -17.03 -0.90
N ALA A 174 -9.61 -17.46 -2.00
CA ALA A 174 -8.20 -17.83 -2.05
C ALA A 174 -7.30 -16.81 -2.75
N ALA A 175 -7.83 -15.62 -3.11
CA ALA A 175 -7.05 -14.61 -3.84
C ALA A 175 -5.77 -14.23 -3.09
N GLY A 176 -4.70 -14.02 -3.85
CA GLY A 176 -3.39 -13.67 -3.31
C GLY A 176 -3.31 -12.25 -2.77
N ALA A 177 -4.09 -11.31 -3.31
CA ALA A 177 -4.16 -9.94 -2.83
C ALA A 177 -5.31 -9.76 -1.84
N ASN A 178 -4.99 -9.36 -0.59
CA ASN A 178 -6.01 -9.11 0.42
C ASN A 178 -5.71 -7.83 1.19
N VAL A 179 -6.73 -6.99 1.36
CA VAL A 179 -6.70 -5.77 2.18
C VAL A 179 -7.74 -5.90 3.29
N LEU A 180 -7.33 -5.82 4.55
CA LEU A 180 -8.18 -5.85 5.72
C LEU A 180 -8.18 -4.48 6.40
N ILE A 181 -9.36 -3.89 6.59
CA ILE A 181 -9.52 -2.61 7.30
C ILE A 181 -9.74 -2.91 8.77
N ALA A 182 -8.78 -2.57 9.63
CA ALA A 182 -8.85 -2.87 11.06
C ALA A 182 -9.99 -2.11 11.75
N ASP A 183 -10.67 -2.79 12.67
CA ASP A 183 -11.78 -2.20 13.41
C ASP A 183 -11.39 -0.95 14.20
N GLY A 184 -12.27 0.05 14.20
CA GLY A 184 -12.10 1.28 14.96
C GLY A 184 -11.03 2.22 14.41
N THR A 185 -10.43 1.94 13.25
CA THR A 185 -9.42 2.77 12.60
C THR A 185 -10.01 3.64 11.49
N ILE A 186 -9.31 4.72 11.18
CA ILE A 186 -9.55 5.54 9.98
C ILE A 186 -8.28 5.46 9.14
N ASN A 187 -8.44 5.04 7.90
CA ASN A 187 -7.35 4.87 6.95
C ASN A 187 -7.60 5.80 5.76
N ASN A 188 -6.60 6.59 5.39
CA ASN A 188 -6.66 7.49 4.25
C ASN A 188 -5.61 7.03 3.23
N VAL A 189 -6.04 6.83 1.99
CA VAL A 189 -5.15 6.46 0.90
C VAL A 189 -5.45 7.36 -0.28
N THR A 190 -4.46 8.16 -0.65
CA THR A 190 -4.48 9.01 -1.84
C THR A 190 -3.50 8.43 -2.84
N GLY A 191 -3.96 8.13 -4.04
CA GLY A 191 -3.14 7.58 -5.10
C GLY A 191 -3.46 8.18 -6.45
N SER A 192 -2.53 8.05 -7.37
CA SER A 192 -2.69 8.41 -8.76
C SER A 192 -2.74 7.14 -9.63
N TYR A 193 -2.52 7.29 -10.91
CA TYR A 193 -2.52 6.23 -11.90
C TYR A 193 -1.24 6.31 -12.75
N VAL A 194 -0.97 5.29 -13.55
CA VAL A 194 0.08 5.30 -14.55
C VAL A 194 -0.54 5.06 -15.93
N ALA A 195 -0.48 6.05 -16.80
CA ALA A 195 -0.91 5.91 -18.19
C ALA A 195 -0.14 4.76 -18.86
N ARG A 196 -0.75 4.14 -19.88
CA ARG A 196 -0.16 2.98 -20.54
C ARG A 196 1.22 3.30 -21.10
N ILE A 197 2.23 2.57 -20.62
CA ILE A 197 3.60 2.55 -21.12
C ILE A 197 3.73 1.34 -22.03
N TYR A 198 4.28 1.52 -23.21
CA TYR A 198 4.49 0.45 -24.17
C TYR A 198 5.70 -0.41 -23.80
N ASP A 199 5.63 -1.68 -24.12
CA ASP A 199 6.81 -2.54 -24.18
C ASP A 199 7.67 -2.11 -25.37
N PRO A 200 8.87 -1.57 -25.15
CA PRO A 200 9.71 -0.99 -26.20
C PRO A 200 10.09 -2.01 -27.29
N ASP A 201 10.14 -3.30 -26.95
CA ASP A 201 10.48 -4.37 -27.90
C ASP A 201 9.30 -4.76 -28.80
N SER A 202 8.09 -4.29 -28.50
CA SER A 202 6.85 -4.62 -29.21
C SER A 202 6.31 -3.48 -30.10
N VAL A 203 6.89 -2.27 -30.02
CA VAL A 203 6.38 -1.10 -30.74
C VAL A 203 6.52 -1.26 -32.24
N VAL A 204 5.38 -1.19 -32.95
CA VAL A 204 5.31 -1.19 -34.41
C VAL A 204 4.88 0.19 -34.90
N LEU A 205 5.69 0.81 -35.75
CA LEU A 205 5.41 2.13 -36.31
C LEU A 205 4.69 2.01 -37.66
N SER A 206 3.90 3.04 -37.99
CA SER A 206 3.32 3.26 -39.30
C SER A 206 4.42 3.35 -40.40
N GLU A 207 4.04 3.15 -41.67
CA GLU A 207 4.97 3.22 -42.80
C GLU A 207 5.75 4.56 -42.89
N ASP A 208 5.15 5.65 -42.44
CA ASP A 208 5.77 6.98 -42.39
C ASP A 208 6.55 7.23 -41.08
N GLY A 209 6.52 6.31 -40.14
CA GLY A 209 7.21 6.37 -38.84
C GLY A 209 6.67 7.43 -37.88
N MET A 210 5.46 7.92 -38.08
CA MET A 210 4.91 9.06 -37.33
C MET A 210 3.91 8.64 -36.23
N THR A 211 3.43 7.41 -36.26
CA THR A 211 2.46 6.89 -35.28
C THR A 211 2.79 5.46 -34.89
N VAL A 212 2.36 5.06 -33.67
CA VAL A 212 2.39 3.67 -33.24
C VAL A 212 1.14 2.98 -33.77
N GLU A 213 1.30 1.91 -34.54
CA GLU A 213 0.20 1.08 -35.07
C GLU A 213 -0.15 -0.09 -34.16
N ASP A 214 0.86 -0.64 -33.44
CA ASP A 214 0.66 -1.73 -32.49
C ASP A 214 1.73 -1.68 -31.40
N SER A 215 1.40 -2.15 -30.21
CA SER A 215 2.30 -2.19 -29.07
C SER A 215 1.81 -3.13 -27.97
N GLY A 216 2.70 -3.87 -27.34
CA GLY A 216 2.47 -4.53 -26.06
C GLY A 216 2.36 -3.51 -24.92
N LYS A 217 1.71 -3.90 -23.84
CA LYS A 217 1.65 -3.13 -22.60
C LYS A 217 2.79 -3.55 -21.68
N LEU A 218 3.66 -2.63 -21.29
CA LEU A 218 4.63 -2.84 -20.23
C LEU A 218 4.00 -2.53 -18.87
N HIS A 219 3.48 -1.31 -18.71
CA HIS A 219 2.81 -0.85 -17.50
C HIS A 219 1.51 -0.13 -17.83
N LYS A 220 0.51 -0.26 -16.97
CA LYS A 220 -0.70 0.55 -16.89
C LYS A 220 -1.37 0.23 -15.57
N TYR A 221 -1.60 1.24 -14.74
CA TYR A 221 -2.21 1.10 -13.43
C TYR A 221 -3.26 2.18 -13.26
N ASP A 222 -4.53 1.82 -13.19
CA ASP A 222 -5.63 2.78 -13.27
C ASP A 222 -6.14 3.26 -11.89
N GLY A 223 -5.81 2.58 -10.79
CA GLY A 223 -6.38 2.85 -9.47
C GLY A 223 -5.38 3.32 -8.40
N ALA A 224 -5.89 4.01 -7.37
CA ALA A 224 -5.12 4.32 -6.16
C ALA A 224 -4.69 3.06 -5.40
N PHE A 225 -5.55 2.04 -5.38
CA PHE A 225 -5.21 0.64 -5.16
C PHE A 225 -5.28 -0.08 -6.50
N TYR A 226 -4.22 -0.74 -6.87
CA TYR A 226 -4.15 -1.55 -8.08
C TYR A 226 -3.71 -2.98 -7.74
N SER A 227 -4.35 -3.95 -8.37
CA SER A 227 -3.88 -5.33 -8.36
C SER A 227 -3.94 -5.92 -9.77
N LYS A 228 -2.84 -6.52 -10.21
CA LYS A 228 -2.81 -7.30 -11.46
C LYS A 228 -3.70 -8.55 -11.35
N MET A 229 -3.88 -9.06 -10.10
CA MET A 229 -4.64 -10.26 -9.77
C MET A 229 -5.91 -9.92 -9.01
N SER A 230 -6.81 -10.91 -8.86
CA SER A 230 -8.02 -10.76 -8.02
C SER A 230 -7.68 -10.27 -6.62
N MET A 231 -8.36 -9.21 -6.16
CA MET A 231 -8.11 -8.57 -4.87
C MET A 231 -9.38 -8.57 -4.01
N ASN A 232 -9.24 -8.95 -2.73
CA ASN A 232 -10.28 -8.78 -1.72
C ASN A 232 -10.02 -7.53 -0.88
N VAL A 233 -11.09 -6.80 -0.57
CA VAL A 233 -11.06 -5.69 0.39
C VAL A 233 -12.16 -5.94 1.43
N ASP A 234 -11.76 -6.24 2.65
CA ASP A 234 -12.65 -6.63 3.74
C ASP A 234 -12.51 -5.72 4.97
N GLY A 235 -13.55 -5.68 5.79
CA GLY A 235 -13.53 -5.06 7.12
C GLY A 235 -13.18 -6.06 8.21
N GLY A 236 -12.82 -5.54 9.40
CA GLY A 236 -12.69 -6.35 10.61
C GLY A 236 -14.04 -6.95 11.08
N GLU A 237 -14.01 -7.79 12.13
CA GLU A 237 -15.19 -8.52 12.65
C GLU A 237 -16.35 -7.61 13.06
N ALA A 238 -16.04 -6.41 13.61
CA ALA A 238 -17.06 -5.44 14.02
C ALA A 238 -17.50 -4.52 12.90
N GLY A 239 -16.80 -4.48 11.75
CA GLY A 239 -17.09 -3.64 10.62
C GLY A 239 -17.03 -2.13 10.94
N THR A 240 -16.15 -1.72 11.85
CA THR A 240 -16.04 -0.34 12.34
C THR A 240 -14.84 0.43 11.80
N GLY A 241 -14.00 -0.22 11.00
CA GLY A 241 -12.92 0.41 10.26
C GLY A 241 -13.45 1.26 9.10
N VAL A 242 -12.72 2.32 8.78
CA VAL A 242 -13.04 3.23 7.68
C VAL A 242 -11.85 3.29 6.73
N LEU A 243 -12.10 3.17 5.44
CA LEU A 243 -11.15 3.43 4.37
C LEU A 243 -11.66 4.58 3.50
N ASN A 244 -10.91 5.67 3.47
CA ASN A 244 -11.13 6.81 2.58
C ASN A 244 -10.12 6.72 1.44
N ILE A 245 -10.61 6.66 0.21
CA ILE A 245 -9.76 6.64 -0.98
C ILE A 245 -9.96 7.95 -1.74
N THR A 246 -8.85 8.58 -2.09
CA THR A 246 -8.80 9.70 -3.03
C THR A 246 -7.96 9.27 -4.23
N ALA A 247 -8.49 9.40 -5.43
CA ALA A 247 -7.82 8.95 -6.64
C ALA A 247 -8.01 9.95 -7.78
N ASP A 248 -7.00 10.07 -8.63
CA ASP A 248 -7.06 10.91 -9.83
C ASP A 248 -7.84 10.23 -10.96
N ASN A 249 -7.93 8.89 -10.94
CA ASN A 249 -8.71 8.10 -11.89
C ASN A 249 -9.62 7.12 -11.11
N GLU A 250 -9.20 5.87 -10.87
CA GLU A 250 -10.02 4.89 -10.16
C GLU A 250 -9.57 4.72 -8.69
N GLY A 251 -10.53 4.43 -7.81
CA GLY A 251 -10.20 4.16 -6.40
C GLY A 251 -9.57 2.78 -6.20
N LEU A 252 -10.16 1.78 -6.85
CA LEU A 252 -9.76 0.37 -6.83
C LEU A 252 -9.80 -0.16 -8.26
N ASP A 253 -8.75 -0.83 -8.70
CA ASP A 253 -8.62 -1.47 -10.02
C ASP A 253 -7.94 -2.85 -9.89
#